data_90512d30866ef8efc33d78d7a27844cd
#
_entry.id   90512d30866ef8efc33d78d7a27844cd
#
_cell.length_a   1.000
_cell.length_b   1.000
_cell.length_c   1.000
_cell.angle_alpha   90.00
_cell.angle_beta   90.00
_cell.angle_gamma   90.00
#
_symmetry.space_group_name_H-M   'P 1'
#
loop_
_entity.id
_entity.type
_entity.pdbx_description
1 polymer ?
#
loop_
_entity_poly.entity_id
_entity_poly.type
_entity_poly.pdbx_seq_one_letter_code
_entity_poly.pdbx_strand_id
1 'polypeptide(L)'
;MRFALTLIILLIAGLLIGPLWSGNTGYILISLGQWIIETSIVAAVIILTLLILVLRLLLAGIRRVIRGTSWGMSWFGRRREAKAGDAYTDALEALLQGDYVLASRNINRCYQLGKDQQDALLAAYIAAQLGDLNQAQDWLNKTGRTDDFRLAEMLFSLRADPANASSRITELAGLLKQYPHHPQLVKLAILSYRNLHKYREISDLLPTAAQLNLFSATEFAELTEQTYLALMLAAAKLSLPSLRQYWQSLSKEQRATTAIRTAYLQTLIKLEQSTAADKIAARGLKRGQLELADLLQRQLLVAGTELREWLQQQLKQHPDDALLLQALGQMAYLSKDYSLAQRALRKATELAPSQRVWFDLAQTYDALGDTNAALRAYREGLQHSS
;
A
#
# COMPACT_ATOMS: atom_id res chain seq x y z
N MET A 1 -49.39 -31.81 29.38
CA MET A 1 -49.07 -32.78 30.44
C MET A 1 -50.24 -33.03 31.42
N ARG A 2 -50.94 -32.04 31.95
CA ARG A 2 -52.07 -32.19 32.87
C ARG A 2 -53.24 -33.02 32.28
N PHE A 3 -53.58 -32.78 30.99
CA PHE A 3 -54.66 -33.49 30.29
C PHE A 3 -54.38 -35.00 30.11
N ALA A 4 -53.16 -35.38 29.80
CA ALA A 4 -52.76 -36.78 29.66
C ALA A 4 -52.74 -37.50 31.03
N LEU A 5 -52.41 -36.81 32.12
CA LEU A 5 -52.43 -37.38 33.49
C LEU A 5 -53.84 -37.60 33.95
N THR A 6 -54.76 -36.65 33.71
CA THR A 6 -56.19 -36.80 34.04
C THR A 6 -56.86 -37.93 33.26
N LEU A 7 -56.51 -38.07 31.95
CA LEU A 7 -57.04 -39.16 31.12
C LEU A 7 -56.57 -40.55 31.61
N ILE A 8 -55.31 -40.66 32.00
CA ILE A 8 -54.70 -41.89 32.55
C ILE A 8 -55.39 -42.25 33.92
N ILE A 9 -55.60 -41.26 34.81
CA ILE A 9 -56.26 -41.46 36.11
C ILE A 9 -57.73 -41.93 35.90
N LEU A 10 -58.45 -41.33 34.95
CA LEU A 10 -59.83 -41.67 34.60
C LEU A 10 -59.92 -43.08 33.98
N LEU A 11 -58.97 -43.49 33.22
CA LEU A 11 -58.89 -44.82 32.59
C LEU A 11 -58.57 -45.89 33.64
N ILE A 12 -57.67 -45.61 34.60
CA ILE A 12 -57.31 -46.48 35.68
C ILE A 12 -58.56 -46.64 36.65
N ALA A 13 -59.21 -45.53 36.96
CA ALA A 13 -60.43 -45.57 37.83
C ALA A 13 -61.57 -46.36 37.15
N GLY A 14 -61.82 -46.18 35.84
CA GLY A 14 -62.79 -46.95 35.10
C GLY A 14 -62.47 -48.46 35.08
N LEU A 15 -61.22 -48.80 34.99
CA LEU A 15 -60.73 -50.18 34.94
C LEU A 15 -60.76 -50.90 36.25
N LEU A 16 -60.66 -50.21 37.36
CA LEU A 16 -60.81 -50.71 38.76
C LEU A 16 -62.26 -50.87 39.14
N ILE A 17 -63.14 -50.00 38.67
CA ILE A 17 -64.59 -50.05 39.02
C ILE A 17 -65.37 -51.06 38.16
N GLY A 18 -64.97 -51.24 36.86
CA GLY A 18 -65.67 -52.15 35.93
C GLY A 18 -65.76 -53.59 36.36
N PRO A 19 -64.66 -54.25 36.81
CA PRO A 19 -64.73 -55.66 37.29
C PRO A 19 -65.49 -55.89 38.59
N LEU A 20 -65.57 -54.84 39.42
CA LEU A 20 -66.38 -54.91 40.69
C LEU A 20 -67.90 -55.01 40.44
N TRP A 21 -68.36 -54.60 39.26
CA TRP A 21 -69.78 -54.57 38.89
C TRP A 21 -70.23 -55.78 38.07
N SER A 22 -69.38 -56.43 37.31
CA SER A 22 -69.73 -57.44 36.31
C SER A 22 -69.40 -58.90 36.68
N GLY A 23 -68.69 -59.18 37.75
CA GLY A 23 -68.44 -60.52 38.28
C GLY A 23 -67.55 -61.48 37.41
N ASN A 24 -67.27 -61.18 36.17
CA ASN A 24 -66.48 -62.00 35.31
C ASN A 24 -65.22 -61.25 34.82
N THR A 25 -64.08 -61.59 35.35
CA THR A 25 -62.79 -61.11 34.91
C THR A 25 -62.27 -61.97 33.73
N GLY A 26 -62.32 -61.45 32.52
CA GLY A 26 -61.63 -62.08 31.37
C GLY A 26 -60.15 -62.26 31.63
N TYR A 27 -59.53 -63.30 31.12
CA TYR A 27 -58.11 -63.55 31.24
C TYR A 27 -57.45 -63.50 29.81
N ILE A 28 -56.20 -63.07 29.72
CA ILE A 28 -55.37 -63.06 28.52
C ILE A 28 -54.30 -64.12 28.72
N LEU A 29 -54.22 -65.05 27.78
CA LEU A 29 -53.19 -66.07 27.74
C LEU A 29 -52.22 -65.74 26.60
N ILE A 30 -50.99 -65.45 26.99
CA ILE A 30 -49.90 -65.15 26.06
C ILE A 30 -48.93 -66.32 26.08
N SER A 31 -48.85 -67.08 24.98
CA SER A 31 -47.97 -68.19 24.81
C SER A 31 -46.75 -67.70 23.97
N LEU A 32 -45.59 -67.71 24.57
CA LEU A 32 -44.30 -67.38 23.94
C LEU A 32 -43.37 -68.61 24.06
N GLY A 33 -43.44 -69.53 23.07
CA GLY A 33 -42.67 -70.75 23.07
C GLY A 33 -43.01 -71.68 24.19
N GLN A 34 -42.12 -71.90 25.15
CA GLN A 34 -42.30 -72.75 26.31
C GLN A 34 -42.91 -72.06 27.54
N TRP A 35 -43.16 -70.74 27.46
CA TRP A 35 -43.68 -69.93 28.57
C TRP A 35 -45.15 -69.58 28.30
N ILE A 36 -46.03 -69.98 29.24
CA ILE A 36 -47.46 -69.62 29.23
C ILE A 36 -47.66 -68.60 30.36
N ILE A 37 -48.01 -67.37 30.03
CA ILE A 37 -48.30 -66.33 30.99
C ILE A 37 -49.80 -66.09 30.96
N GLU A 38 -50.45 -66.47 32.03
CA GLU A 38 -51.87 -66.22 32.30
C GLU A 38 -52.02 -64.98 33.17
N THR A 39 -52.71 -63.98 32.65
CA THR A 39 -52.90 -62.73 33.42
C THR A 39 -54.32 -62.22 33.16
N SER A 40 -54.89 -61.57 34.25
CA SER A 40 -56.22 -60.96 34.09
C SER A 40 -56.09 -59.74 33.12
N ILE A 41 -57.11 -59.42 32.34
CA ILE A 41 -57.18 -58.27 31.46
C ILE A 41 -56.80 -56.99 32.21
N VAL A 42 -57.27 -56.84 33.45
CA VAL A 42 -56.93 -55.69 34.34
C VAL A 42 -55.45 -55.61 34.63
N ALA A 43 -54.82 -56.71 34.95
CA ALA A 43 -53.40 -56.75 35.23
C ALA A 43 -52.57 -56.47 33.99
N ALA A 44 -52.97 -56.98 32.77
CA ALA A 44 -52.31 -56.73 31.50
C ALA A 44 -52.34 -55.23 31.16
N VAL A 45 -53.51 -54.57 31.35
CA VAL A 45 -53.61 -53.12 31.04
C VAL A 45 -52.82 -52.29 32.06
N ILE A 46 -52.76 -52.68 33.34
CA ILE A 46 -51.91 -51.99 34.34
C ILE A 46 -50.43 -52.11 33.94
N ILE A 47 -49.97 -53.32 33.56
CA ILE A 47 -48.62 -53.58 33.18
C ILE A 47 -48.27 -52.76 31.88
N LEU A 48 -49.17 -52.74 30.89
CA LEU A 48 -48.96 -51.97 29.64
C LEU A 48 -48.90 -50.45 29.91
N THR A 49 -49.79 -49.96 30.81
CA THR A 49 -49.82 -48.53 31.21
C THR A 49 -48.52 -48.15 31.90
N LEU A 50 -48.07 -49.02 32.82
CA LEU A 50 -46.81 -48.82 33.56
C LEU A 50 -45.57 -48.83 32.60
N LEU A 51 -45.59 -49.78 31.66
CA LEU A 51 -44.57 -49.84 30.59
C LEU A 51 -44.51 -48.59 29.75
N ILE A 52 -45.66 -48.09 29.30
CA ILE A 52 -45.76 -46.84 28.52
C ILE A 52 -45.28 -45.63 29.37
N LEU A 53 -45.60 -45.59 30.66
CA LEU A 53 -45.13 -44.51 31.57
C LEU A 53 -43.61 -44.54 31.72
N VAL A 54 -43.06 -45.74 31.99
CA VAL A 54 -41.59 -45.91 32.10
C VAL A 54 -40.88 -45.51 30.78
N LEU A 55 -41.42 -45.94 29.64
CA LEU A 55 -40.87 -45.59 28.35
C LEU A 55 -40.91 -44.07 28.09
N ARG A 56 -42.02 -43.40 28.47
CA ARG A 56 -42.11 -41.93 28.39
C ARG A 56 -41.14 -41.23 29.34
N LEU A 57 -40.95 -41.72 30.55
CA LEU A 57 -39.95 -41.18 31.47
C LEU A 57 -38.52 -41.34 30.95
N LEU A 58 -38.20 -42.50 30.36
CA LEU A 58 -36.91 -42.75 29.72
C LEU A 58 -36.69 -41.79 28.53
N LEU A 59 -37.66 -41.67 27.63
CA LEU A 59 -37.59 -40.76 26.50
C LEU A 59 -37.51 -39.28 26.92
N ALA A 60 -38.22 -38.91 28.00
CA ALA A 60 -38.13 -37.55 28.57
C ALA A 60 -36.76 -37.30 29.20
N GLY A 61 -36.18 -38.30 29.87
CA GLY A 61 -34.83 -38.27 30.41
C GLY A 61 -33.77 -38.09 29.30
N ILE A 62 -33.86 -38.91 28.26
CA ILE A 62 -32.97 -38.83 27.08
C ILE A 62 -33.07 -37.46 26.40
N ARG A 63 -34.30 -36.97 26.17
CA ARG A 63 -34.51 -35.62 25.59
C ARG A 63 -33.96 -34.51 26.49
N ARG A 64 -34.01 -34.67 27.81
CA ARG A 64 -33.46 -33.69 28.76
C ARG A 64 -31.95 -33.68 28.77
N VAL A 65 -31.28 -34.84 28.66
CA VAL A 65 -29.85 -35.00 28.51
C VAL A 65 -29.38 -34.41 27.19
N ILE A 66 -30.02 -34.74 26.06
CA ILE A 66 -29.66 -34.21 24.72
C ILE A 66 -29.82 -32.68 24.67
N ARG A 67 -30.89 -32.11 25.23
CA ARG A 67 -31.06 -30.65 25.33
C ARG A 67 -30.08 -29.99 26.30
N GLY A 68 -29.69 -30.66 27.37
CA GLY A 68 -28.70 -30.18 28.34
C GLY A 68 -27.29 -30.15 27.76
N THR A 69 -26.91 -31.12 26.93
CA THR A 69 -25.60 -31.15 26.25
C THR A 69 -25.46 -30.06 25.18
N SER A 70 -26.53 -29.73 24.43
CA SER A 70 -26.50 -28.60 23.51
C SER A 70 -26.37 -27.25 24.21
N TRP A 71 -26.91 -27.09 25.39
CA TRP A 71 -26.80 -25.88 26.21
C TRP A 71 -25.42 -25.73 26.85
N GLY A 72 -24.82 -26.84 27.30
CA GLY A 72 -23.44 -26.88 27.78
C GLY A 72 -22.42 -26.55 26.71
N MET A 73 -22.54 -27.16 25.51
CA MET A 73 -21.67 -26.85 24.38
C MET A 73 -21.78 -25.39 23.91
N SER A 74 -22.99 -24.81 23.88
CA SER A 74 -23.20 -23.40 23.57
C SER A 74 -22.64 -22.44 24.63
N TRP A 75 -22.62 -22.86 25.90
CA TRP A 75 -22.02 -22.09 26.98
C TRP A 75 -20.49 -22.11 26.92
N PHE A 76 -19.86 -23.26 26.62
CA PHE A 76 -18.42 -23.36 26.40
C PHE A 76 -17.99 -22.60 25.15
N GLY A 77 -18.78 -22.64 24.06
CA GLY A 77 -18.56 -21.84 22.86
C GLY A 77 -18.56 -20.34 23.16
N ARG A 78 -19.61 -19.83 23.78
CA ARG A 78 -19.73 -18.41 24.18
C ARG A 78 -18.61 -17.94 25.10
N ARG A 79 -18.18 -18.77 26.05
CA ARG A 79 -17.07 -18.45 26.96
C ARG A 79 -15.73 -18.45 26.25
N ARG A 80 -15.57 -19.25 25.21
CA ARG A 80 -14.40 -19.29 24.34
C ARG A 80 -14.35 -18.05 23.42
N GLU A 81 -15.47 -17.66 22.83
CA GLU A 81 -15.62 -16.44 22.04
C GLU A 81 -15.36 -15.17 22.88
N ALA A 82 -15.89 -15.10 24.09
CA ALA A 82 -15.63 -13.99 25.00
C ALA A 82 -14.13 -13.87 25.32
N LYS A 83 -13.45 -14.98 25.65
CA LYS A 83 -12.00 -14.98 25.86
C LYS A 83 -11.18 -14.63 24.61
N ALA A 84 -11.66 -14.99 23.42
CA ALA A 84 -11.04 -14.57 22.16
C ALA A 84 -11.19 -13.05 21.99
N GLY A 85 -12.37 -12.49 22.24
CA GLY A 85 -12.61 -11.06 22.20
C GLY A 85 -11.74 -10.27 23.19
N ASP A 86 -11.62 -10.73 24.43
CA ASP A 86 -10.74 -10.13 25.42
C ASP A 86 -9.28 -10.14 24.94
N ALA A 87 -8.79 -11.28 24.46
CA ALA A 87 -7.43 -11.41 23.94
C ALA A 87 -7.19 -10.55 22.69
N TYR A 88 -8.19 -10.35 21.82
CA TYR A 88 -8.11 -9.44 20.70
C TYR A 88 -7.99 -7.98 21.15
N THR A 89 -8.80 -7.58 22.13
CA THR A 89 -8.75 -6.23 22.70
C THR A 89 -7.39 -5.96 23.37
N ASP A 90 -6.89 -6.91 24.15
CA ASP A 90 -5.56 -6.84 24.78
C ASP A 90 -4.44 -6.73 23.71
N ALA A 91 -4.60 -7.43 22.58
CA ALA A 91 -3.64 -7.34 21.48
C ALA A 91 -3.65 -5.96 20.81
N LEU A 92 -4.83 -5.38 20.58
CA LEU A 92 -4.96 -4.03 20.02
C LEU A 92 -4.41 -2.96 20.98
N GLU A 93 -4.68 -3.09 22.28
CA GLU A 93 -4.14 -2.17 23.27
C GLU A 93 -2.61 -2.20 23.31
N ALA A 94 -2.02 -3.39 23.35
CA ALA A 94 -0.58 -3.57 23.30
C ALA A 94 0.00 -3.01 21.99
N LEU A 95 -0.68 -3.18 20.85
CA LEU A 95 -0.28 -2.63 19.56
C LEU A 95 -0.27 -1.09 19.58
N LEU A 96 -1.29 -0.47 20.15
CA LEU A 96 -1.37 1.00 20.28
C LEU A 96 -0.29 1.55 21.21
N GLN A 97 0.11 0.79 22.22
CA GLN A 97 1.24 1.12 23.10
C GLN A 97 2.61 0.89 22.46
N GLY A 98 2.67 0.25 21.30
CA GLY A 98 3.92 -0.10 20.62
C GLY A 98 4.61 -1.34 21.17
N ASP A 99 3.97 -2.07 22.09
CA ASP A 99 4.48 -3.36 22.62
C ASP A 99 4.08 -4.51 21.67
N TYR A 100 4.86 -4.63 20.58
CA TYR A 100 4.61 -5.66 19.57
C TYR A 100 4.82 -7.09 20.10
N VAL A 101 5.63 -7.28 21.16
CA VAL A 101 5.86 -8.60 21.76
C VAL A 101 4.63 -9.06 22.52
N LEU A 102 4.07 -8.17 23.33
CA LEU A 102 2.82 -8.45 24.06
C LEU A 102 1.65 -8.62 23.09
N ALA A 103 1.54 -7.74 22.09
CA ALA A 103 0.55 -7.82 21.02
C ALA A 103 0.60 -9.18 20.30
N SER A 104 1.80 -9.66 19.95
CA SER A 104 2.01 -10.97 19.31
C SER A 104 1.51 -12.13 20.16
N ARG A 105 1.78 -12.11 21.48
CA ARG A 105 1.30 -13.16 22.39
C ARG A 105 -0.23 -13.18 22.47
N ASN A 106 -0.84 -12.02 22.61
CA ASN A 106 -2.28 -11.88 22.77
C ASN A 106 -3.03 -12.25 21.49
N ILE A 107 -2.56 -11.81 20.31
CA ILE A 107 -3.20 -12.17 19.04
C ILE A 107 -3.05 -13.67 18.72
N ASN A 108 -1.92 -14.29 19.05
CA ASN A 108 -1.74 -15.73 18.97
C ASN A 108 -2.76 -16.49 19.83
N ARG A 109 -2.99 -16.02 21.06
CA ARG A 109 -4.00 -16.59 21.95
C ARG A 109 -5.41 -16.42 21.38
N CYS A 110 -5.72 -15.24 20.84
CA CYS A 110 -6.99 -14.97 20.17
C CYS A 110 -7.22 -15.95 19.02
N TYR A 111 -6.26 -16.07 18.10
CA TYR A 111 -6.34 -16.98 16.97
C TYR A 111 -6.52 -18.45 17.37
N GLN A 112 -5.84 -18.93 18.42
CA GLN A 112 -6.04 -20.29 18.93
C GLN A 112 -7.47 -20.54 19.44
N LEU A 113 -8.12 -19.50 19.94
CA LEU A 113 -9.48 -19.57 20.44
C LEU A 113 -10.53 -19.46 19.34
N GLY A 114 -10.38 -18.51 18.41
CA GLY A 114 -11.37 -18.19 17.36
C GLY A 114 -11.03 -18.79 15.99
N LYS A 115 -9.76 -18.81 15.62
CA LYS A 115 -9.24 -19.14 14.27
C LYS A 115 -9.85 -18.26 13.17
N ASP A 116 -10.07 -16.98 13.49
CA ASP A 116 -10.57 -16.01 12.52
C ASP A 116 -9.46 -15.58 11.55
N GLN A 117 -9.83 -15.34 10.29
CA GLN A 117 -8.91 -14.85 9.26
C GLN A 117 -8.41 -13.44 9.58
N GLN A 118 -9.24 -12.61 10.21
CA GLN A 118 -8.86 -11.25 10.64
C GLN A 118 -7.75 -11.28 11.69
N ASP A 119 -7.82 -12.23 12.64
CA ASP A 119 -6.80 -12.42 13.66
C ASP A 119 -5.45 -12.80 13.04
N ALA A 120 -5.47 -13.67 12.01
CA ALA A 120 -4.27 -14.06 11.29
C ALA A 120 -3.65 -12.88 10.52
N LEU A 121 -4.46 -12.00 9.92
CA LEU A 121 -3.97 -10.81 9.24
C LEU A 121 -3.31 -9.82 10.22
N LEU A 122 -3.93 -9.60 11.37
CA LEU A 122 -3.36 -8.77 12.43
C LEU A 122 -2.07 -9.38 13.00
N ALA A 123 -2.03 -10.71 13.19
CA ALA A 123 -0.82 -11.43 13.61
C ALA A 123 0.32 -11.28 12.58
N ALA A 124 0.01 -11.34 11.28
CA ALA A 124 0.97 -11.09 10.22
C ALA A 124 1.56 -9.67 10.29
N TYR A 125 0.69 -8.67 10.49
CA TYR A 125 1.12 -7.28 10.67
C TYR A 125 2.06 -7.11 11.87
N ILE A 126 1.70 -7.67 13.02
CA ILE A 126 2.50 -7.59 14.24
C ILE A 126 3.86 -8.30 14.06
N ALA A 127 3.88 -9.49 13.43
CA ALA A 127 5.12 -10.20 13.14
C ALA A 127 6.07 -9.39 12.24
N ALA A 128 5.53 -8.68 11.25
CA ALA A 128 6.34 -7.80 10.41
C ALA A 128 6.91 -6.60 11.18
N GLN A 129 6.15 -6.01 12.10
CA GLN A 129 6.66 -4.94 12.95
C GLN A 129 7.79 -5.41 13.87
N LEU A 130 7.79 -6.70 14.24
CA LEU A 130 8.89 -7.35 14.97
C LEU A 130 10.09 -7.71 14.07
N GLY A 131 9.98 -7.53 12.75
CA GLY A 131 11.01 -7.88 11.77
C GLY A 131 11.06 -9.36 11.38
N ASP A 132 10.12 -10.18 11.88
CA ASP A 132 10.03 -11.61 11.52
C ASP A 132 9.16 -11.80 10.28
N LEU A 133 9.77 -11.62 9.11
CA LEU A 133 9.09 -11.74 7.81
C LEU A 133 8.64 -13.17 7.51
N ASN A 134 9.36 -14.18 8.02
CA ASN A 134 8.97 -15.58 7.84
C ASN A 134 7.68 -15.89 8.59
N GLN A 135 7.62 -15.51 9.86
CA GLN A 135 6.41 -15.67 10.66
C GLN A 135 5.25 -14.87 10.10
N ALA A 136 5.50 -13.67 9.59
CA ALA A 136 4.49 -12.85 8.92
C ALA A 136 3.90 -13.57 7.69
N GLN A 137 4.74 -14.18 6.86
CA GLN A 137 4.31 -14.94 5.69
C GLN A 137 3.51 -16.20 6.09
N ASP A 138 3.92 -16.88 7.16
CA ASP A 138 3.19 -18.05 7.68
C ASP A 138 1.77 -17.65 8.15
N TRP A 139 1.64 -16.48 8.78
CA TRP A 139 0.34 -15.95 9.17
C TRP A 139 -0.52 -15.57 7.97
N LEU A 140 0.05 -14.94 6.94
CA LEU A 140 -0.67 -14.64 5.69
C LEU A 140 -1.19 -15.91 5.01
N ASN A 141 -0.41 -16.99 5.02
CA ASN A 141 -0.85 -18.28 4.46
C ASN A 141 -2.08 -18.86 5.21
N LYS A 142 -2.26 -18.52 6.48
CA LYS A 142 -3.41 -18.96 7.30
C LYS A 142 -4.68 -18.15 7.07
N THR A 143 -4.61 -16.95 6.46
CA THR A 143 -5.80 -16.10 6.22
C THR A 143 -6.77 -16.72 5.20
N GLY A 144 -6.34 -17.71 4.42
CA GLY A 144 -7.11 -18.16 3.27
C GLY A 144 -7.19 -17.06 2.21
N ARG A 145 -6.93 -17.37 0.96
CA ARG A 145 -6.92 -16.39 -0.15
C ARG A 145 -8.35 -16.02 -0.57
N THR A 146 -9.07 -15.33 0.29
CA THR A 146 -10.35 -14.71 -0.08
C THR A 146 -10.09 -13.37 -0.76
N ASP A 147 -10.94 -12.99 -1.73
CA ASP A 147 -10.76 -11.74 -2.49
C ASP A 147 -10.71 -10.50 -1.59
N ASP A 148 -11.42 -10.51 -0.46
CA ASP A 148 -11.46 -9.44 0.53
C ASP A 148 -10.09 -9.17 1.19
N PHE A 149 -9.24 -10.19 1.31
CA PHE A 149 -7.91 -10.07 1.93
C PHE A 149 -6.76 -9.89 0.95
N ARG A 150 -6.96 -10.11 -0.36
CA ARG A 150 -5.91 -10.00 -1.39
C ARG A 150 -5.24 -8.63 -1.41
N LEU A 151 -6.03 -7.57 -1.31
CA LEU A 151 -5.48 -6.21 -1.29
C LEU A 151 -4.62 -5.99 -0.04
N ALA A 152 -5.13 -6.36 1.15
CA ALA A 152 -4.41 -6.21 2.41
C ALA A 152 -3.13 -7.06 2.43
N GLU A 153 -3.19 -8.30 1.96
CA GLU A 153 -2.03 -9.20 1.81
C GLU A 153 -0.97 -8.61 0.89
N MET A 154 -1.37 -8.07 -0.27
CA MET A 154 -0.46 -7.44 -1.22
C MET A 154 0.21 -6.19 -0.62
N LEU A 155 -0.57 -5.30 -0.03
CA LEU A 155 -0.06 -4.09 0.62
C LEU A 155 0.93 -4.42 1.73
N PHE A 156 0.63 -5.46 2.49
CA PHE A 156 1.48 -5.95 3.55
C PHE A 156 2.80 -6.52 2.99
N SER A 157 2.72 -7.45 2.02
CA SER A 157 3.89 -8.12 1.46
C SER A 157 4.85 -7.16 0.76
N LEU A 158 4.32 -6.15 0.04
CA LEU A 158 5.14 -5.12 -0.61
C LEU A 158 5.80 -4.16 0.39
N ARG A 159 5.20 -3.94 1.57
CA ARG A 159 5.84 -3.17 2.66
C ARG A 159 6.93 -3.96 3.35
N ALA A 160 6.67 -5.23 3.63
CA ALA A 160 7.58 -6.11 4.36
C ALA A 160 8.83 -6.44 3.53
N ASP A 161 8.67 -6.72 2.24
CA ASP A 161 9.76 -7.05 1.33
C ASP A 161 9.54 -6.39 -0.05
N PRO A 162 10.03 -5.15 -0.25
CA PRO A 162 9.97 -4.47 -1.54
C PRO A 162 10.73 -5.20 -2.66
N ALA A 163 11.71 -6.06 -2.34
CA ALA A 163 12.47 -6.81 -3.33
C ALA A 163 11.63 -7.93 -3.98
N ASN A 164 10.63 -8.43 -3.27
CA ASN A 164 9.70 -9.45 -3.77
C ASN A 164 8.66 -8.93 -4.78
N ALA A 165 8.67 -7.62 -5.04
CA ALA A 165 7.75 -7.00 -6.01
C ALA A 165 7.88 -7.59 -7.42
N SER A 166 9.07 -8.09 -7.81
CA SER A 166 9.31 -8.67 -9.14
C SER A 166 8.48 -9.94 -9.39
N SER A 167 8.35 -10.81 -8.39
CA SER A 167 7.58 -12.06 -8.48
C SER A 167 6.07 -11.83 -8.51
N ARG A 168 5.59 -10.70 -7.94
CA ARG A 168 4.16 -10.39 -7.79
C ARG A 168 3.66 -9.26 -8.71
N ILE A 169 4.46 -8.86 -9.70
CA ILE A 169 4.16 -7.69 -10.52
C ILE A 169 2.85 -7.83 -11.32
N THR A 170 2.56 -9.04 -11.78
CA THR A 170 1.32 -9.32 -12.54
C THR A 170 0.09 -9.21 -11.64
N GLU A 171 0.19 -9.67 -10.40
CA GLU A 171 -0.86 -9.56 -9.39
C GLU A 171 -1.08 -8.09 -8.99
N LEU A 172 0.01 -7.35 -8.77
CA LEU A 172 -0.01 -5.92 -8.49
C LEU A 172 -0.71 -5.14 -9.62
N ALA A 173 -0.40 -5.43 -10.87
CA ALA A 173 -1.05 -4.81 -12.03
C ALA A 173 -2.55 -5.18 -12.10
N GLY A 174 -2.94 -6.39 -11.70
CA GLY A 174 -4.34 -6.81 -11.59
C GLY A 174 -5.10 -6.03 -10.51
N LEU A 175 -4.51 -5.87 -9.33
CA LEU A 175 -5.11 -5.10 -8.24
C LEU A 175 -5.21 -3.61 -8.56
N LEU A 176 -4.23 -3.03 -9.27
CA LEU A 176 -4.30 -1.65 -9.72
C LEU A 176 -5.47 -1.40 -10.69
N LYS A 177 -5.82 -2.38 -11.53
CA LYS A 177 -7.01 -2.30 -12.40
C LYS A 177 -8.31 -2.37 -11.60
N GLN A 178 -8.33 -3.19 -10.54
CA GLN A 178 -9.49 -3.35 -9.67
C GLN A 178 -9.68 -2.15 -8.72
N TYR A 179 -8.56 -1.59 -8.21
CA TYR A 179 -8.55 -0.48 -7.25
C TYR A 179 -7.67 0.70 -7.72
N PRO A 180 -8.01 1.37 -8.84
CA PRO A 180 -7.15 2.34 -9.49
C PRO A 180 -6.87 3.60 -8.65
N HIS A 181 -7.75 3.93 -7.71
CA HIS A 181 -7.64 5.11 -6.85
C HIS A 181 -7.32 4.78 -5.38
N HIS A 182 -6.85 3.56 -5.08
CA HIS A 182 -6.48 3.22 -3.71
C HIS A 182 -5.10 3.82 -3.36
N PRO A 183 -5.00 4.81 -2.44
CA PRO A 183 -3.78 5.62 -2.25
C PRO A 183 -2.54 4.79 -1.93
N GLN A 184 -2.65 3.86 -0.97
CA GLN A 184 -1.53 3.02 -0.55
C GLN A 184 -1.07 2.06 -1.65
N LEU A 185 -2.01 1.50 -2.42
CA LEU A 185 -1.68 0.60 -3.52
C LEU A 185 -0.93 1.34 -4.62
N VAL A 186 -1.41 2.51 -5.04
CA VAL A 186 -0.76 3.34 -6.06
C VAL A 186 0.63 3.78 -5.59
N LYS A 187 0.77 4.23 -4.34
CA LYS A 187 2.08 4.62 -3.77
C LYS A 187 3.08 3.47 -3.77
N LEU A 188 2.69 2.30 -3.27
CA LEU A 188 3.55 1.11 -3.23
C LEU A 188 3.87 0.59 -4.64
N ALA A 189 2.92 0.66 -5.57
CA ALA A 189 3.15 0.29 -6.96
C ALA A 189 4.21 1.17 -7.61
N ILE A 190 4.12 2.49 -7.44
CA ILE A 190 5.14 3.43 -7.95
C ILE A 190 6.52 3.12 -7.38
N LEU A 191 6.62 2.88 -6.06
CA LEU A 191 7.89 2.53 -5.42
C LEU A 191 8.44 1.19 -5.94
N SER A 192 7.58 0.18 -6.09
CA SER A 192 7.96 -1.12 -6.63
C SER A 192 8.41 -1.02 -8.09
N TYR A 193 7.68 -0.31 -8.93
CA TYR A 193 8.04 -0.07 -10.33
C TYR A 193 9.35 0.72 -10.46
N ARG A 194 9.60 1.68 -9.55
CA ARG A 194 10.88 2.42 -9.51
C ARG A 194 12.07 1.51 -9.25
N ASN A 195 11.96 0.61 -8.26
CA ASN A 195 13.00 -0.37 -7.95
C ASN A 195 13.23 -1.37 -9.11
N LEU A 196 12.20 -1.65 -9.89
CA LEU A 196 12.26 -2.53 -11.06
C LEU A 196 12.57 -1.79 -12.36
N HIS A 197 12.86 -0.49 -12.31
CA HIS A 197 13.11 0.38 -13.49
C HIS A 197 12.00 0.36 -14.53
N LYS A 198 10.74 0.13 -14.11
CA LYS A 198 9.57 0.11 -14.98
C LYS A 198 8.94 1.50 -15.10
N TYR A 199 9.66 2.39 -15.75
CA TYR A 199 9.31 3.81 -15.83
C TYR A 199 8.04 4.10 -16.66
N ARG A 200 7.68 3.22 -17.59
CA ARG A 200 6.45 3.37 -18.37
C ARG A 200 5.23 3.20 -17.48
N GLU A 201 5.22 2.17 -16.67
CA GLU A 201 4.16 1.90 -15.69
C GLU A 201 4.05 3.03 -14.65
N ILE A 202 5.20 3.63 -14.26
CA ILE A 202 5.18 4.81 -13.39
C ILE A 202 4.51 5.99 -14.09
N SER A 203 4.88 6.27 -15.36
CA SER A 203 4.30 7.40 -16.10
C SER A 203 2.79 7.33 -16.23
N ASP A 204 2.24 6.12 -16.32
CA ASP A 204 0.79 5.88 -16.39
C ASP A 204 0.08 6.12 -15.04
N LEU A 205 0.80 5.98 -13.91
CA LEU A 205 0.30 6.21 -12.55
C LEU A 205 0.48 7.65 -12.06
N LEU A 206 1.39 8.45 -12.65
CA LEU A 206 1.65 9.83 -12.20
C LEU A 206 0.39 10.70 -12.12
N PRO A 207 -0.54 10.69 -13.11
CA PRO A 207 -1.76 11.50 -13.00
C PRO A 207 -2.61 11.13 -11.79
N THR A 208 -2.76 9.84 -11.51
CA THR A 208 -3.49 9.35 -10.33
C THR A 208 -2.77 9.71 -9.04
N ALA A 209 -1.44 9.61 -9.01
CA ALA A 209 -0.63 9.98 -7.85
C ALA A 209 -0.75 11.48 -7.52
N ALA A 210 -0.82 12.33 -8.55
CA ALA A 210 -1.05 13.76 -8.39
C ALA A 210 -2.45 14.06 -7.83
N GLN A 211 -3.49 13.42 -8.37
CA GLN A 211 -4.87 13.58 -7.89
C GLN A 211 -5.04 13.17 -6.42
N LEU A 212 -4.34 12.12 -6.00
CA LEU A 212 -4.40 11.58 -4.65
C LEU A 212 -3.42 12.26 -3.67
N ASN A 213 -2.60 13.21 -4.12
CA ASN A 213 -1.57 13.90 -3.33
C ASN A 213 -0.67 12.93 -2.55
N LEU A 214 -0.16 11.88 -3.22
CA LEU A 214 0.58 10.79 -2.58
C LEU A 214 2.01 11.17 -2.15
N PHE A 215 2.56 12.20 -2.72
CA PHE A 215 3.93 12.69 -2.53
C PHE A 215 3.90 14.21 -2.26
N SER A 216 4.92 14.71 -1.58
CA SER A 216 5.12 16.16 -1.52
C SER A 216 5.39 16.76 -2.90
N ALA A 217 5.23 18.05 -3.07
CA ALA A 217 5.45 18.71 -4.37
C ALA A 217 6.87 18.48 -4.91
N THR A 218 7.87 18.49 -4.02
CA THR A 218 9.29 18.25 -4.38
C THR A 218 9.52 16.79 -4.78
N GLU A 219 9.06 15.84 -3.96
CA GLU A 219 9.18 14.40 -4.29
C GLU A 219 8.48 14.05 -5.59
N PHE A 220 7.30 14.62 -5.84
CA PHE A 220 6.54 14.39 -7.06
C PHE A 220 7.26 14.96 -8.29
N ALA A 221 7.85 16.15 -8.18
CA ALA A 221 8.64 16.75 -9.25
C ALA A 221 9.87 15.91 -9.57
N GLU A 222 10.60 15.47 -8.55
CA GLU A 222 11.78 14.59 -8.72
C GLU A 222 11.42 13.24 -9.34
N LEU A 223 10.35 12.60 -8.85
CA LEU A 223 9.85 11.32 -9.39
C LEU A 223 9.46 11.48 -10.86
N THR A 224 8.77 12.56 -11.20
CA THR A 224 8.36 12.87 -12.56
C THR A 224 9.58 13.09 -13.44
N GLU A 225 10.54 13.89 -13.01
CA GLU A 225 11.77 14.15 -13.75
C GLU A 225 12.56 12.87 -14.00
N GLN A 226 12.81 12.06 -12.97
CA GLN A 226 13.52 10.79 -13.08
C GLN A 226 12.83 9.82 -14.04
N THR A 227 11.49 9.73 -13.96
CA THR A 227 10.68 8.86 -14.81
C THR A 227 10.81 9.26 -16.28
N TYR A 228 10.59 10.53 -16.59
CA TYR A 228 10.65 10.99 -17.98
C TYR A 228 12.08 11.03 -18.52
N LEU A 229 13.10 11.32 -17.68
CA LEU A 229 14.49 11.22 -18.07
C LEU A 229 14.85 9.80 -18.52
N ALA A 230 14.43 8.79 -17.75
CA ALA A 230 14.68 7.39 -18.10
C ALA A 230 13.97 6.98 -19.41
N LEU A 231 12.70 7.38 -19.59
CA LEU A 231 11.94 7.11 -20.82
C LEU A 231 12.55 7.80 -22.06
N MET A 232 12.99 9.04 -21.92
CA MET A 232 13.63 9.80 -22.98
C MET A 232 15.00 9.24 -23.35
N LEU A 233 15.80 8.83 -22.35
CA LEU A 233 17.06 8.14 -22.59
C LEU A 233 16.86 6.77 -23.26
N ALA A 234 15.81 6.04 -22.90
CA ALA A 234 15.45 4.80 -23.57
C ALA A 234 15.04 5.03 -25.03
N ALA A 235 14.26 6.06 -25.32
CA ALA A 235 13.91 6.46 -26.69
C ALA A 235 15.15 6.91 -27.48
N ALA A 236 16.06 7.66 -26.84
CA ALA A 236 17.28 8.14 -27.44
C ALA A 236 18.27 7.02 -27.81
N LYS A 237 18.30 5.94 -27.00
CA LYS A 237 19.10 4.74 -27.32
C LYS A 237 18.68 4.07 -28.64
N LEU A 238 17.42 4.19 -29.02
CA LEU A 238 16.94 3.70 -30.32
C LEU A 238 17.40 4.62 -31.45
N SER A 239 17.11 5.90 -31.37
CA SER A 239 17.55 6.91 -32.31
C SER A 239 17.16 8.33 -31.86
N LEU A 240 17.82 9.36 -32.39
CA LEU A 240 17.41 10.76 -32.18
C LEU A 240 16.00 11.07 -32.74
N PRO A 241 15.59 10.56 -33.91
CA PRO A 241 14.19 10.68 -34.34
C PRO A 241 13.19 10.09 -33.36
N SER A 242 13.47 8.91 -32.75
CA SER A 242 12.61 8.29 -31.74
C SER A 242 12.45 9.17 -30.48
N LEU A 243 13.53 9.80 -30.01
CA LEU A 243 13.46 10.78 -28.93
C LEU A 243 12.56 11.97 -29.29
N ARG A 244 12.69 12.51 -30.49
CA ARG A 244 11.84 13.62 -30.96
C ARG A 244 10.39 13.21 -31.10
N GLN A 245 10.13 12.03 -31.62
CA GLN A 245 8.78 11.47 -31.72
C GLN A 245 8.16 11.28 -30.32
N TYR A 246 8.93 10.74 -29.36
CA TYR A 246 8.47 10.60 -27.99
C TYR A 246 8.13 11.95 -27.36
N TRP A 247 8.99 12.98 -27.51
CA TRP A 247 8.70 14.33 -27.05
C TRP A 247 7.44 14.93 -27.69
N GLN A 248 7.22 14.69 -28.98
CA GLN A 248 6.04 15.16 -29.71
C GLN A 248 4.76 14.43 -29.31
N SER A 249 4.85 13.17 -28.90
CA SER A 249 3.70 12.37 -28.44
C SER A 249 3.16 12.81 -27.05
N LEU A 250 3.98 13.54 -26.27
CA LEU A 250 3.52 14.10 -25.00
C LEU A 250 2.49 15.21 -25.21
N SER A 251 1.51 15.32 -24.31
CA SER A 251 0.52 16.39 -24.36
C SER A 251 1.17 17.79 -24.20
N LYS A 252 0.44 18.82 -24.55
CA LYS A 252 0.91 20.21 -24.40
C LYS A 252 1.16 20.53 -22.92
N GLU A 253 0.31 20.06 -22.04
CA GLU A 253 0.41 20.22 -20.59
C GLU A 253 1.65 19.49 -20.04
N GLN A 254 1.87 18.24 -20.46
CA GLN A 254 3.06 17.48 -20.07
C GLN A 254 4.35 18.17 -20.50
N ARG A 255 4.42 18.66 -21.75
CA ARG A 255 5.58 19.40 -22.24
C ARG A 255 5.78 20.76 -21.57
N ALA A 256 4.73 21.31 -20.95
CA ALA A 256 4.80 22.54 -20.17
C ALA A 256 5.30 22.32 -18.74
N THR A 257 5.21 21.09 -18.22
CA THR A 257 5.66 20.75 -16.86
C THR A 257 7.18 20.92 -16.75
N THR A 258 7.62 21.66 -15.72
CA THR A 258 9.05 21.94 -15.45
C THR A 258 9.87 20.65 -15.42
N ALA A 259 9.50 19.68 -14.61
CA ALA A 259 10.22 18.42 -14.44
C ALA A 259 10.41 17.64 -15.76
N ILE A 260 9.36 17.57 -16.60
CA ILE A 260 9.42 16.86 -17.89
C ILE A 260 10.29 17.62 -18.89
N ARG A 261 10.21 18.95 -18.90
CA ARG A 261 11.03 19.80 -19.77
C ARG A 261 12.50 19.73 -19.36
N THR A 262 12.81 19.75 -18.07
CA THR A 262 14.16 19.57 -17.53
C THR A 262 14.74 18.22 -17.93
N ALA A 263 13.96 17.14 -17.81
CA ALA A 263 14.36 15.79 -18.25
C ALA A 263 14.70 15.74 -19.74
N TYR A 264 13.91 16.41 -20.59
CA TYR A 264 14.19 16.50 -22.02
C TYR A 264 15.46 17.31 -22.31
N LEU A 265 15.63 18.45 -21.63
CA LEU A 265 16.82 19.28 -21.74
C LEU A 265 18.09 18.51 -21.33
N GLN A 266 18.07 17.82 -20.20
CA GLN A 266 19.15 16.95 -19.74
C GLN A 266 19.49 15.86 -20.76
N THR A 267 18.47 15.24 -21.37
CA THR A 267 18.67 14.22 -22.39
C THR A 267 19.36 14.81 -23.64
N LEU A 268 18.93 15.99 -24.11
CA LEU A 268 19.53 16.66 -25.25
C LEU A 268 20.99 17.05 -24.99
N ILE A 269 21.29 17.53 -23.78
CA ILE A 269 22.66 17.88 -23.36
C ILE A 269 23.56 16.63 -23.34
N LYS A 270 23.09 15.53 -22.76
CA LYS A 270 23.83 14.25 -22.75
C LYS A 270 24.13 13.70 -24.15
N LEU A 271 23.30 14.04 -25.11
CA LEU A 271 23.45 13.62 -26.50
C LEU A 271 24.15 14.68 -27.35
N GLU A 272 24.72 15.73 -26.74
CA GLU A 272 25.41 16.83 -27.39
C GLU A 272 24.57 17.58 -28.47
N GLN A 273 23.22 17.54 -28.29
CA GLN A 273 22.28 18.21 -29.19
C GLN A 273 22.08 19.68 -28.78
N SER A 274 23.18 20.46 -28.78
CA SER A 274 23.22 21.82 -28.24
C SER A 274 22.20 22.78 -28.87
N THR A 275 21.97 22.70 -30.20
CA THR A 275 20.99 23.56 -30.89
C THR A 275 19.54 23.27 -30.51
N ALA A 276 19.21 22.01 -30.22
CA ALA A 276 17.89 21.63 -29.78
C ALA A 276 17.71 22.01 -28.30
N ALA A 277 18.74 21.80 -27.47
CA ALA A 277 18.75 22.16 -26.06
C ALA A 277 18.57 23.66 -25.86
N ASP A 278 19.30 24.50 -26.67
CA ASP A 278 19.17 25.96 -26.69
C ASP A 278 17.70 26.41 -26.91
N LYS A 279 17.06 25.86 -27.94
CA LYS A 279 15.63 26.16 -28.23
C LYS A 279 14.70 25.77 -27.10
N ILE A 280 14.92 24.63 -26.47
CA ILE A 280 14.08 24.15 -25.35
C ILE A 280 14.29 25.01 -24.12
N ALA A 281 15.53 25.36 -23.77
CA ALA A 281 15.87 26.22 -22.65
C ALA A 281 15.30 27.64 -22.84
N ALA A 282 15.58 28.28 -23.95
CA ALA A 282 15.12 29.64 -24.25
C ALA A 282 13.58 29.74 -24.23
N ARG A 283 12.89 28.80 -24.87
CA ARG A 283 11.43 28.74 -24.87
C ARG A 283 10.83 28.43 -23.46
N GLY A 284 11.52 27.60 -22.70
CA GLY A 284 11.12 27.29 -21.33
C GLY A 284 11.18 28.53 -20.43
N LEU A 285 12.30 29.25 -20.46
CA LEU A 285 12.50 30.50 -19.72
C LEU A 285 11.52 31.58 -20.17
N LYS A 286 11.37 31.81 -21.48
CA LYS A 286 10.42 32.79 -22.02
C LYS A 286 8.97 32.57 -21.58
N ARG A 287 8.58 31.31 -21.32
CA ARG A 287 7.21 30.94 -20.91
C ARG A 287 7.06 30.74 -19.40
N GLY A 288 8.09 30.98 -18.61
CA GLY A 288 8.08 30.71 -17.17
C GLY A 288 7.93 29.22 -16.81
N GLN A 289 8.34 28.32 -17.72
CA GLN A 289 8.28 26.86 -17.53
C GLN A 289 9.60 26.28 -17.02
N LEU A 290 10.65 27.08 -17.03
CA LEU A 290 11.96 26.80 -16.44
C LEU A 290 12.41 28.04 -15.68
N GLU A 291 13.16 27.80 -14.61
CA GLU A 291 13.79 28.85 -13.81
C GLU A 291 15.27 28.93 -14.13
N LEU A 292 15.78 30.15 -14.31
CA LEU A 292 17.18 30.35 -14.63
C LEU A 292 18.11 29.89 -13.51
N ALA A 293 17.70 30.11 -12.26
CA ALA A 293 18.44 29.66 -11.09
C ALA A 293 18.65 28.14 -11.06
N ASP A 294 17.59 27.37 -11.38
CA ASP A 294 17.65 25.91 -11.43
C ASP A 294 18.57 25.42 -12.56
N LEU A 295 18.49 26.06 -13.75
CA LEU A 295 19.37 25.72 -14.87
C LEU A 295 20.85 26.01 -14.55
N LEU A 296 21.14 27.11 -13.87
CA LEU A 296 22.50 27.44 -13.38
C LEU A 296 22.98 26.44 -12.34
N GLN A 297 22.17 26.16 -11.33
CA GLN A 297 22.53 25.23 -10.26
C GLN A 297 22.83 23.83 -10.79
N ARG A 298 22.06 23.35 -11.77
CA ARG A 298 22.20 22.03 -12.37
C ARG A 298 23.17 21.97 -13.56
N GLN A 299 23.79 23.08 -13.94
CA GLN A 299 24.66 23.18 -15.10
C GLN A 299 23.98 22.77 -16.42
N LEU A 300 22.75 23.18 -16.62
CA LEU A 300 21.94 22.85 -17.79
C LEU A 300 21.92 23.97 -18.85
N LEU A 301 22.80 24.94 -18.74
CA LEU A 301 22.97 25.95 -19.76
C LEU A 301 23.79 25.39 -20.93
N VAL A 302 23.46 25.85 -22.13
CA VAL A 302 24.16 25.49 -23.36
C VAL A 302 24.53 26.75 -24.14
N ALA A 303 25.60 26.67 -24.91
CA ALA A 303 25.98 27.76 -25.82
C ALA A 303 25.01 27.74 -27.02
N GLY A 304 24.16 28.76 -27.11
CA GLY A 304 23.20 28.87 -28.21
C GLY A 304 22.76 30.31 -28.50
N THR A 305 22.17 30.52 -29.64
CA THR A 305 21.76 31.86 -30.12
C THR A 305 20.46 32.30 -29.48
N GLU A 306 19.43 31.40 -29.37
CA GLU A 306 18.12 31.74 -28.81
C GLU A 306 18.19 32.09 -27.33
N LEU A 307 18.99 31.35 -26.54
CA LEU A 307 19.20 31.64 -25.14
C LEU A 307 20.00 32.94 -24.92
N ARG A 308 21.04 33.18 -25.78
CA ARG A 308 21.83 34.41 -25.74
C ARG A 308 20.97 35.64 -26.02
N GLU A 309 20.12 35.58 -27.04
CA GLU A 309 19.21 36.68 -27.37
C GLU A 309 18.22 36.96 -26.19
N TRP A 310 17.67 35.91 -25.58
CA TRP A 310 16.80 36.03 -24.44
C TRP A 310 17.53 36.69 -23.25
N LEU A 311 18.72 36.20 -22.89
CA LEU A 311 19.54 36.79 -21.83
C LEU A 311 19.87 38.25 -22.08
N GLN A 312 20.28 38.59 -23.32
CA GLN A 312 20.59 39.98 -23.68
C GLN A 312 19.36 40.88 -23.59
N GLN A 313 18.18 40.36 -23.95
CA GLN A 313 16.92 41.10 -23.82
C GLN A 313 16.58 41.34 -22.35
N GLN A 314 16.75 40.34 -21.46
CA GLN A 314 16.52 40.50 -20.03
C GLN A 314 17.52 41.47 -19.39
N LEU A 315 18.81 41.38 -19.75
CA LEU A 315 19.84 42.28 -19.24
C LEU A 315 19.66 43.73 -19.68
N LYS A 316 18.99 44.01 -20.81
CA LYS A 316 18.60 45.38 -21.17
C LYS A 316 17.59 45.99 -20.22
N GLN A 317 16.73 45.13 -19.64
CA GLN A 317 15.70 45.56 -18.70
C GLN A 317 16.26 45.57 -17.25
N HIS A 318 17.12 44.62 -16.94
CA HIS A 318 17.71 44.40 -15.60
C HIS A 318 19.25 44.29 -15.70
N PRO A 319 19.99 45.40 -15.93
CA PRO A 319 21.45 45.37 -16.20
C PRO A 319 22.31 44.96 -15.01
N ASP A 320 21.76 45.05 -13.80
CA ASP A 320 22.44 44.70 -12.54
C ASP A 320 21.87 43.44 -11.89
N ASP A 321 21.24 42.55 -12.66
CA ASP A 321 20.79 41.24 -12.19
C ASP A 321 21.98 40.27 -12.22
N ALA A 322 22.46 39.89 -11.06
CA ALA A 322 23.62 38.99 -10.89
C ALA A 322 23.39 37.60 -11.51
N LEU A 323 22.12 37.07 -11.43
CA LEU A 323 21.79 35.76 -11.97
C LEU A 323 21.86 35.76 -13.50
N LEU A 324 21.34 36.81 -14.14
CA LEU A 324 21.42 36.99 -15.60
C LEU A 324 22.88 37.15 -16.06
N LEU A 325 23.69 37.91 -15.31
CA LEU A 325 25.11 38.09 -15.59
C LEU A 325 25.89 36.77 -15.44
N GLN A 326 25.60 35.99 -14.39
CA GLN A 326 26.19 34.67 -14.23
C GLN A 326 25.83 33.74 -15.39
N ALA A 327 24.57 33.71 -15.80
CA ALA A 327 24.12 32.90 -16.93
C ALA A 327 24.80 33.32 -18.25
N LEU A 328 24.92 34.62 -18.50
CA LEU A 328 25.65 35.14 -19.65
C LEU A 328 27.14 34.73 -19.61
N GLY A 329 27.75 34.82 -18.43
CA GLY A 329 29.14 34.42 -18.23
C GLY A 329 29.38 32.93 -18.47
N GLN A 330 28.55 32.05 -17.89
CA GLN A 330 28.64 30.60 -18.15
C GLN A 330 28.42 30.27 -19.64
N MET A 331 27.45 30.89 -20.27
CA MET A 331 27.18 30.67 -21.71
C MET A 331 28.33 31.18 -22.60
N ALA A 332 28.93 32.33 -22.27
CA ALA A 332 30.11 32.85 -22.95
C ALA A 332 31.31 31.92 -22.77
N TYR A 333 31.50 31.36 -21.58
CA TYR A 333 32.54 30.36 -21.30
C TYR A 333 32.34 29.11 -22.18
N LEU A 334 31.13 28.57 -22.24
CA LEU A 334 30.79 27.42 -23.09
C LEU A 334 31.01 27.72 -24.60
N SER A 335 30.83 28.98 -25.01
CA SER A 335 31.07 29.45 -26.36
C SER A 335 32.55 29.78 -26.62
N LYS A 336 33.46 29.60 -25.62
CA LYS A 336 34.88 29.99 -25.67
C LYS A 336 35.12 31.50 -25.81
N ASP A 337 34.11 32.33 -25.56
CA ASP A 337 34.28 33.79 -25.48
C ASP A 337 34.65 34.17 -24.04
N TYR A 338 35.90 33.82 -23.67
CA TYR A 338 36.38 33.97 -22.30
C TYR A 338 36.46 35.42 -21.85
N SER A 339 36.65 36.37 -22.78
CA SER A 339 36.66 37.81 -22.46
C SER A 339 35.29 38.33 -22.06
N LEU A 340 34.21 37.87 -22.72
CA LEU A 340 32.86 38.21 -22.32
C LEU A 340 32.49 37.50 -21.01
N ALA A 341 32.89 36.22 -20.88
CA ALA A 341 32.68 35.45 -19.65
C ALA A 341 33.27 36.12 -18.42
N GLN A 342 34.55 36.53 -18.54
CA GLN A 342 35.27 37.26 -17.48
C GLN A 342 34.52 38.54 -17.04
N ARG A 343 34.12 39.37 -17.99
CA ARG A 343 33.44 40.63 -17.68
C ARG A 343 32.09 40.40 -17.00
N ALA A 344 31.31 39.47 -17.53
CA ALA A 344 30.01 39.19 -16.98
C ALA A 344 30.09 38.56 -15.58
N LEU A 345 30.96 37.56 -15.40
CA LEU A 345 31.14 36.89 -14.10
C LEU A 345 31.75 37.78 -13.03
N ARG A 346 32.71 38.66 -13.42
CA ARG A 346 33.26 39.65 -12.51
C ARG A 346 32.18 40.59 -11.99
N LYS A 347 31.32 41.12 -12.86
CA LYS A 347 30.22 41.96 -12.45
C LYS A 347 29.21 41.17 -11.59
N ALA A 348 28.99 39.89 -11.89
CA ALA A 348 28.13 39.04 -11.05
C ALA A 348 28.71 38.82 -9.65
N THR A 349 30.03 38.65 -9.47
CA THR A 349 30.67 38.52 -8.15
C THR A 349 30.61 39.83 -7.34
N GLU A 350 30.63 41.00 -8.02
CA GLU A 350 30.47 42.31 -7.35
C GLU A 350 29.05 42.52 -6.84
N LEU A 351 28.03 42.03 -7.53
CA LEU A 351 26.61 42.21 -7.15
C LEU A 351 26.11 41.18 -6.13
N ALA A 352 26.43 39.91 -6.36
CA ALA A 352 26.01 38.79 -5.50
C ALA A 352 27.11 37.75 -5.43
N PRO A 353 28.11 37.94 -4.53
CA PRO A 353 29.19 36.99 -4.38
C PRO A 353 28.65 35.66 -3.84
N SER A 354 28.95 34.57 -4.51
CA SER A 354 28.65 33.21 -4.09
C SER A 354 29.77 32.27 -4.52
N GLN A 355 29.94 31.19 -3.79
CA GLN A 355 30.94 30.17 -4.10
C GLN A 355 30.91 29.78 -5.59
N ARG A 356 29.71 29.59 -6.11
CA ARG A 356 29.53 29.17 -7.49
C ARG A 356 30.00 30.19 -8.51
N VAL A 357 29.61 31.45 -8.35
CA VAL A 357 30.00 32.53 -9.27
C VAL A 357 31.51 32.72 -9.27
N TRP A 358 32.14 32.65 -8.08
CA TRP A 358 33.61 32.73 -7.99
C TRP A 358 34.32 31.56 -8.66
N PHE A 359 33.79 30.35 -8.58
CA PHE A 359 34.32 29.18 -9.27
C PHE A 359 34.17 29.29 -10.78
N ASP A 360 33.01 29.76 -11.27
CA ASP A 360 32.81 30.03 -12.70
C ASP A 360 33.81 31.08 -13.23
N LEU A 361 34.08 32.12 -12.45
CA LEU A 361 35.07 33.14 -12.76
C LEU A 361 36.50 32.58 -12.72
N ALA A 362 36.84 31.76 -11.74
CA ALA A 362 38.13 31.12 -11.62
C ALA A 362 38.45 30.22 -12.83
N GLN A 363 37.47 29.39 -13.25
CA GLN A 363 37.59 28.57 -14.47
C GLN A 363 37.78 29.41 -15.71
N THR A 364 37.15 30.59 -15.76
CA THR A 364 37.32 31.52 -16.89
C THR A 364 38.72 32.09 -16.92
N TYR A 365 39.31 32.44 -15.76
CA TYR A 365 40.68 32.87 -15.67
C TYR A 365 41.69 31.77 -16.06
N ASP A 366 41.43 30.51 -15.64
CA ASP A 366 42.23 29.36 -16.06
C ASP A 366 42.24 29.20 -17.58
N ALA A 367 41.05 29.33 -18.18
CA ALA A 367 40.91 29.24 -19.65
C ALA A 367 41.59 30.39 -20.40
N LEU A 368 41.76 31.55 -19.76
CA LEU A 368 42.56 32.70 -20.28
C LEU A 368 44.05 32.56 -19.99
N GLY A 369 44.49 31.58 -19.21
CA GLY A 369 45.88 31.39 -18.81
C GLY A 369 46.35 32.28 -17.68
N ASP A 370 45.44 33.01 -17.00
CA ASP A 370 45.76 33.84 -15.82
C ASP A 370 45.63 33.03 -14.53
N THR A 371 46.62 32.18 -14.29
CA THR A 371 46.68 31.30 -13.11
C THR A 371 46.62 32.06 -11.77
N ASN A 372 47.20 33.28 -11.73
CA ASN A 372 47.21 34.07 -10.50
C ASN A 372 45.82 34.62 -10.16
N ALA A 373 45.10 35.10 -11.16
CA ALA A 373 43.69 35.53 -10.97
C ALA A 373 42.78 34.35 -10.65
N ALA A 374 42.98 33.19 -11.31
CA ALA A 374 42.23 31.96 -11.05
C ALA A 374 42.38 31.50 -9.58
N LEU A 375 43.62 31.43 -9.06
CA LEU A 375 43.91 31.07 -7.65
C LEU A 375 43.25 32.03 -6.66
N ARG A 376 43.25 33.33 -6.93
CA ARG A 376 42.55 34.30 -6.12
C ARG A 376 41.03 34.06 -6.10
N ALA A 377 40.46 33.90 -7.28
CA ALA A 377 39.02 33.64 -7.42
C ALA A 377 38.57 32.32 -6.76
N TYR A 378 39.37 31.26 -6.84
CA TYR A 378 39.12 30.02 -6.10
C TYR A 378 39.13 30.22 -4.60
N ARG A 379 40.12 31.00 -4.08
CA ARG A 379 40.20 31.30 -2.61
C ARG A 379 38.97 32.10 -2.14
N GLU A 380 38.57 33.13 -2.90
CA GLU A 380 37.36 33.89 -2.60
C GLU A 380 36.13 32.98 -2.59
N GLY A 381 36.01 32.09 -3.58
CA GLY A 381 34.92 31.13 -3.64
C GLY A 381 34.84 30.19 -2.41
N LEU A 382 36.01 29.79 -1.87
CA LEU A 382 36.05 28.96 -0.64
C LEU A 382 35.62 29.74 0.62
N GLN A 383 35.83 31.06 0.66
CA GLN A 383 35.41 31.91 1.78
C GLN A 383 33.88 32.12 1.78
N HIS A 384 33.23 32.00 0.63
CA HIS A 384 31.78 32.10 0.46
C HIS A 384 31.05 30.72 0.49
N SER A 385 31.73 29.66 0.95
CA SER A 385 31.14 28.35 1.19
C SER A 385 30.43 28.30 2.54
N SER A 386 29.24 28.87 2.65
CA SER A 386 28.39 28.76 3.83
C SER A 386 27.00 28.30 3.46
#